data_c015b8ded9396d9434a4940efd7b9af4
#
_entry.id   c015b8ded9396d9434a4940efd7b9af4
#
_cell.length_a   1.000
_cell.length_b   1.000
_cell.length_c   1.000
_cell.angle_alpha   90.00
_cell.angle_beta   90.00
_cell.angle_gamma   90.00
#
_symmetry.space_group_name_H-M   'P 1'
#
loop_
_entity.id
_entity.type
_entity.pdbx_description
1 polymer ?
#
loop_
_entity_poly.entity_id
_entity_poly.type
_entity_poly.pdbx_seq_one_letter_code
_entity_poly.pdbx_strand_id
1 'polypeptide(L)'
;MKKIVFGITSLGIGGAERVLVDIVNKLQDEYDITIFTLYGKGAFEKELSNKIKIIRLYDNSYEAMSKIKKKIIPIKVLISGKSIYKKYIQGKFDVEIAFLEGPITRIFKYGKSNKKIVWVHNDIAKVFGDNFKAKLKLKVDKKIYSKYDKIIFVSKDNENSFNRIYSDIPNLGQKEEVIYNYIDKDRIIEKSKAEIGQEYIDKNITSIITVARLVEQKAIDRLINVHKRLIDDGIMHNIYVIGDGPEKENLQNQIKELKVEDTFKLMGKRENPYPYIKRADYFALLSKFEGYGMVIDEAKILNKKIIITDTAAKEAVKGYL
;
A
#
# COMPACT_ATOMS: atom_id res chain seq x y z
N MET A 1 -25.45 2.28 17.02
CA MET A 1 -24.48 2.13 15.91
C MET A 1 -23.73 0.82 16.12
N LYS A 2 -23.47 0.07 15.04
CA LYS A 2 -22.60 -1.11 15.11
C LYS A 2 -21.16 -0.69 15.39
N LYS A 3 -20.46 -1.48 16.20
CA LYS A 3 -19.07 -1.24 16.58
C LYS A 3 -18.12 -2.02 15.71
N ILE A 4 -17.19 -1.33 15.05
CA ILE A 4 -16.21 -1.95 14.17
C ILE A 4 -14.80 -1.60 14.67
N VAL A 5 -13.92 -2.60 14.71
CA VAL A 5 -12.49 -2.37 14.93
C VAL A 5 -11.69 -2.78 13.69
N PHE A 6 -10.89 -1.86 13.20
CA PHE A 6 -9.91 -2.08 12.13
C PHE A 6 -8.52 -2.22 12.72
N GLY A 7 -7.79 -3.23 12.33
CA GLY A 7 -6.38 -3.38 12.65
C GLY A 7 -5.50 -3.11 11.43
N ILE A 8 -4.49 -2.25 11.60
CA ILE A 8 -3.48 -1.96 10.58
C ILE A 8 -2.10 -1.80 11.26
N THR A 9 -1.02 -1.96 10.50
CA THR A 9 0.33 -1.87 11.06
C THR A 9 0.66 -0.45 11.55
N SER A 10 0.36 0.56 10.76
CA SER A 10 0.50 1.99 11.07
C SER A 10 -0.43 2.79 10.18
N LEU A 11 -0.54 4.10 10.40
CA LEU A 11 -1.19 5.04 9.48
C LEU A 11 -0.13 5.91 8.78
N GLY A 12 0.97 5.27 8.38
CA GLY A 12 2.04 5.90 7.59
C GLY A 12 1.62 6.20 6.14
N ILE A 13 2.57 6.63 5.31
CA ILE A 13 2.30 6.88 3.90
C ILE A 13 2.37 5.56 3.13
N GLY A 14 1.20 5.06 2.71
CA GLY A 14 1.03 3.85 1.92
C GLY A 14 -0.38 3.75 1.35
N GLY A 15 -0.56 2.88 0.35
CA GLY A 15 -1.85 2.72 -0.34
C GLY A 15 -2.94 2.14 0.56
N ALA A 16 -2.66 1.06 1.29
CA ALA A 16 -3.62 0.43 2.21
C ALA A 16 -4.01 1.38 3.35
N GLU A 17 -3.03 2.13 3.89
CA GLU A 17 -3.24 3.12 4.94
C GLU A 17 -4.15 4.25 4.46
N ARG A 18 -3.96 4.72 3.22
CA ARG A 18 -4.80 5.73 2.60
C ARG A 18 -6.23 5.23 2.43
N VAL A 19 -6.40 4.03 1.89
CA VAL A 19 -7.71 3.40 1.71
C VAL A 19 -8.45 3.28 3.05
N LEU A 20 -7.76 2.85 4.11
CA LEU A 20 -8.38 2.76 5.44
C LEU A 20 -8.89 4.12 5.91
N VAL A 21 -8.04 5.16 5.85
CA VAL A 21 -8.42 6.51 6.31
C VAL A 21 -9.62 7.05 5.53
N ASP A 22 -9.63 6.89 4.22
CA ASP A 22 -10.74 7.33 3.38
C ASP A 22 -12.04 6.57 3.70
N ILE A 23 -11.96 5.24 3.91
CA ILE A 23 -13.12 4.41 4.29
C ILE A 23 -13.67 4.80 5.67
N VAL A 24 -12.81 4.89 6.69
CA VAL A 24 -13.30 5.13 8.07
C VAL A 24 -13.86 6.53 8.24
N ASN A 25 -13.28 7.53 7.56
CA ASN A 25 -13.83 8.89 7.55
C ASN A 25 -15.21 8.94 6.86
N LYS A 26 -15.41 8.14 5.80
CA LYS A 26 -16.70 8.05 5.13
C LYS A 26 -17.77 7.37 5.98
N LEU A 27 -17.38 6.37 6.77
CA LEU A 27 -18.29 5.53 7.56
C LEU A 27 -18.52 6.01 9.00
N GLN A 28 -17.83 7.07 9.45
CA GLN A 28 -17.82 7.53 10.84
C GLN A 28 -19.18 7.94 11.41
N ASP A 29 -20.14 8.33 10.56
CA ASP A 29 -21.47 8.76 10.98
C ASP A 29 -22.45 7.58 11.08
N GLU A 30 -22.12 6.43 10.50
CA GLU A 30 -22.95 5.22 10.50
C GLU A 30 -22.48 4.18 11.53
N TYR A 31 -21.18 4.19 11.88
CA TYR A 31 -20.53 3.17 12.72
C TYR A 31 -19.69 3.79 13.84
N ASP A 32 -19.63 3.13 15.01
CA ASP A 32 -18.65 3.42 16.08
C ASP A 32 -17.32 2.74 15.70
N ILE A 33 -16.37 3.51 15.18
CA ILE A 33 -15.14 2.99 14.60
C ILE A 33 -13.97 3.14 15.55
N THR A 34 -13.24 2.05 15.72
CA THR A 34 -11.95 2.02 16.42
C THR A 34 -10.87 1.52 15.47
N ILE A 35 -9.70 2.15 15.44
CA ILE A 35 -8.52 1.68 14.73
C ILE A 35 -7.49 1.20 15.75
N PHE A 36 -7.00 -0.02 15.58
CA PHE A 36 -5.84 -0.55 16.30
C PHE A 36 -4.60 -0.50 15.39
N THR A 37 -3.51 0.09 15.90
CA THR A 37 -2.22 0.13 15.18
C THR A 37 -1.11 -0.50 15.99
N LEU A 38 -0.11 -1.11 15.31
CA LEU A 38 1.12 -1.53 15.99
C LEU A 38 1.99 -0.32 16.33
N TYR A 39 2.09 0.64 15.40
CA TYR A 39 2.94 1.82 15.52
C TYR A 39 2.09 3.09 15.42
N GLY A 40 2.39 4.06 16.27
CA GLY A 40 1.74 5.37 16.27
C GLY A 40 2.46 6.39 15.39
N LYS A 41 1.99 7.65 15.47
CA LYS A 41 2.54 8.82 14.76
C LYS A 41 2.65 8.63 13.25
N GLY A 42 1.69 7.92 12.67
CA GLY A 42 1.56 7.81 11.22
C GLY A 42 1.13 9.13 10.59
N ALA A 43 1.64 9.42 9.39
CA ALA A 43 1.38 10.69 8.70
C ALA A 43 -0.11 10.97 8.45
N PHE A 44 -0.91 9.92 8.28
CA PHE A 44 -2.35 10.02 8.03
C PHE A 44 -3.21 10.09 9.29
N GLU A 45 -2.64 9.92 10.50
CA GLU A 45 -3.43 10.06 11.75
C GLU A 45 -4.08 11.44 11.86
N LYS A 46 -3.42 12.49 11.38
CA LYS A 46 -3.93 13.86 11.37
C LYS A 46 -5.14 14.09 10.45
N GLU A 47 -5.39 13.16 9.53
CA GLU A 47 -6.51 13.23 8.58
C GLU A 47 -7.74 12.44 9.05
N LEU A 48 -7.63 11.73 10.18
CA LEU A 48 -8.77 11.04 10.79
C LEU A 48 -9.71 12.04 11.48
N SER A 49 -10.99 11.76 11.34
CA SER A 49 -12.01 12.45 12.13
C SER A 49 -11.81 12.21 13.63
N ASN A 50 -12.15 13.20 14.44
CA ASN A 50 -12.14 13.13 15.91
C ASN A 50 -13.14 12.12 16.49
N LYS A 51 -14.09 11.63 15.70
CA LYS A 51 -15.03 10.56 16.11
C LYS A 51 -14.37 9.18 16.12
N ILE A 52 -13.24 9.00 15.44
CA ILE A 52 -12.56 7.70 15.31
C ILE A 52 -11.59 7.51 16.47
N LYS A 53 -11.75 6.42 17.20
CA LYS A 53 -10.85 6.05 18.31
C LYS A 53 -9.60 5.35 17.77
N ILE A 54 -8.43 5.69 18.31
CA ILE A 54 -7.16 5.04 17.96
C ILE A 54 -6.57 4.37 19.20
N ILE A 55 -6.24 3.08 19.05
CA ILE A 55 -5.51 2.29 20.05
C ILE A 55 -4.17 1.91 19.47
N ARG A 56 -3.07 2.22 20.17
CA ARG A 56 -1.71 1.96 19.71
C ARG A 56 -1.03 0.92 20.61
N LEU A 57 -0.31 -0.04 19.98
CA LEU A 57 0.56 -0.95 20.74
C LEU A 57 1.86 -0.24 21.15
N TYR A 58 2.39 0.61 20.27
CA TYR A 58 3.56 1.46 20.50
C TYR A 58 3.24 2.88 20.03
N ASP A 59 3.55 3.88 20.85
CA ASP A 59 3.28 5.29 20.52
C ASP A 59 4.27 5.86 19.49
N ASN A 60 5.45 5.26 19.36
CA ASN A 60 6.45 5.69 18.39
C ASN A 60 6.14 5.20 16.97
N SER A 61 6.55 6.00 15.97
CA SER A 61 6.50 5.56 14.57
C SER A 61 7.46 4.39 14.32
N TYR A 62 7.18 3.61 13.26
CA TYR A 62 8.07 2.52 12.87
C TYR A 62 9.49 3.02 12.56
N GLU A 63 9.62 4.17 11.89
CA GLU A 63 10.90 4.78 11.51
C GLU A 63 11.76 5.11 12.73
N ALA A 64 11.13 5.63 13.79
CA ALA A 64 11.80 6.01 15.04
C ALA A 64 12.27 4.80 15.90
N MET A 65 11.88 3.57 15.52
CA MET A 65 12.30 2.39 16.28
C MET A 65 13.70 1.92 15.90
N SER A 66 14.45 1.42 16.89
CA SER A 66 15.75 0.81 16.67
C SER A 66 15.66 -0.43 15.78
N LYS A 67 16.74 -0.73 15.04
CA LYS A 67 16.83 -1.92 14.15
C LYS A 67 16.51 -3.22 14.92
N ILE A 68 16.91 -3.32 16.19
CA ILE A 68 16.65 -4.50 17.04
C ILE A 68 15.16 -4.63 17.32
N LYS A 69 14.47 -3.55 17.75
CA LYS A 69 13.02 -3.56 17.99
C LYS A 69 12.24 -3.95 16.74
N LYS A 70 12.61 -3.43 15.57
CA LYS A 70 11.99 -3.76 14.28
C LYS A 70 12.03 -5.28 13.96
N LYS A 71 13.11 -5.97 14.35
CA LYS A 71 13.25 -7.43 14.17
C LYS A 71 12.48 -8.25 15.22
N ILE A 72 12.41 -7.77 16.46
CA ILE A 72 11.78 -8.50 17.58
C ILE A 72 10.25 -8.40 17.56
N ILE A 73 9.68 -7.27 17.16
CA ILE A 73 8.23 -7.04 17.21
C ILE A 73 7.42 -8.10 16.43
N PRO A 74 7.76 -8.50 15.20
CA PRO A 74 7.03 -9.56 14.50
C PRO A 74 7.05 -10.91 15.23
N ILE A 75 8.16 -11.23 15.89
CA ILE A 75 8.30 -12.46 16.70
C ILE A 75 7.43 -12.33 17.95
N LYS A 76 7.48 -11.20 18.66
CA LYS A 76 6.66 -10.92 19.82
C LYS A 76 5.16 -11.02 19.47
N VAL A 77 4.74 -10.47 18.35
CA VAL A 77 3.35 -10.56 17.88
C VAL A 77 2.95 -12.00 17.58
N LEU A 78 3.85 -12.79 17.00
CA LEU A 78 3.59 -14.20 16.70
C LEU A 78 3.33 -15.01 18.00
N ILE A 79 4.12 -14.78 19.05
CA ILE A 79 4.06 -15.51 20.31
C ILE A 79 2.96 -14.95 21.24
N SER A 80 2.85 -13.62 21.33
CA SER A 80 2.00 -12.94 22.31
C SER A 80 0.72 -12.34 21.72
N GLY A 81 0.35 -12.68 20.48
CA GLY A 81 -0.81 -12.08 19.78
C GLY A 81 -2.11 -12.18 20.56
N LYS A 82 -2.35 -13.30 21.27
CA LYS A 82 -3.53 -13.48 22.14
C LYS A 82 -3.54 -12.50 23.33
N SER A 83 -2.39 -12.30 23.95
CA SER A 83 -2.25 -11.39 25.09
C SER A 83 -2.37 -9.93 24.65
N ILE A 84 -1.78 -9.59 23.48
CA ILE A 84 -1.92 -8.27 22.88
C ILE A 84 -3.39 -7.99 22.57
N TYR A 85 -4.09 -8.92 21.91
CA TYR A 85 -5.50 -8.77 21.61
C TYR A 85 -6.31 -8.49 22.89
N LYS A 86 -6.17 -9.37 23.91
CA LYS A 86 -6.92 -9.25 25.18
C LYS A 86 -6.63 -7.94 25.93
N LYS A 87 -5.40 -7.44 25.88
CA LYS A 87 -4.98 -6.24 26.60
C LYS A 87 -5.42 -4.95 25.93
N TYR A 88 -5.34 -4.88 24.60
CA TYR A 88 -5.49 -3.63 23.87
C TYR A 88 -6.84 -3.51 23.14
N ILE A 89 -7.41 -4.63 22.64
CA ILE A 89 -8.68 -4.63 21.93
C ILE A 89 -9.77 -5.07 22.91
N GLN A 90 -10.12 -4.14 23.79
CA GLN A 90 -11.14 -4.36 24.81
C GLN A 90 -12.50 -3.87 24.34
N GLY A 91 -13.56 -4.59 24.73
CA GLY A 91 -14.93 -4.27 24.36
C GLY A 91 -15.58 -5.35 23.50
N LYS A 92 -16.85 -5.13 23.17
CA LYS A 92 -17.60 -5.97 22.23
C LYS A 92 -17.69 -5.22 20.91
N PHE A 93 -17.12 -5.82 19.88
CA PHE A 93 -17.24 -5.35 18.50
C PHE A 93 -18.17 -6.27 17.72
N ASP A 94 -18.98 -5.71 16.84
CA ASP A 94 -19.84 -6.47 15.93
C ASP A 94 -19.02 -7.06 14.78
N VAL A 95 -18.01 -6.31 14.33
CA VAL A 95 -17.10 -6.70 13.24
C VAL A 95 -15.66 -6.38 13.62
N GLU A 96 -14.76 -7.31 13.36
CA GLU A 96 -13.32 -7.14 13.54
C GLU A 96 -12.60 -7.35 12.21
N ILE A 97 -11.84 -6.36 11.76
CA ILE A 97 -11.21 -6.34 10.45
C ILE A 97 -9.70 -6.23 10.58
N ALA A 98 -8.98 -7.28 10.22
CA ALA A 98 -7.54 -7.19 9.98
C ALA A 98 -7.33 -6.56 8.60
N PHE A 99 -7.13 -5.25 8.54
CA PHE A 99 -7.06 -4.48 7.31
C PHE A 99 -5.68 -4.54 6.62
N LEU A 100 -4.81 -5.41 7.08
CA LEU A 100 -3.53 -5.69 6.42
C LEU A 100 -3.05 -7.09 6.84
N GLU A 101 -2.43 -7.80 5.91
CA GLU A 101 -1.82 -9.09 6.17
C GLU A 101 -0.58 -9.00 7.09
N GLY A 102 -0.16 -10.13 7.66
CA GLY A 102 1.04 -10.26 8.47
C GLY A 102 0.79 -10.12 9.98
N PRO A 103 1.47 -9.21 10.73
CA PRO A 103 1.35 -9.13 12.19
C PRO A 103 -0.08 -8.89 12.68
N ILE A 104 -0.86 -8.10 11.94
CA ILE A 104 -2.25 -7.76 12.30
C ILE A 104 -3.14 -8.99 12.24
N THR A 105 -3.05 -9.82 11.21
CA THR A 105 -3.83 -11.06 11.11
C THR A 105 -3.56 -12.00 12.28
N ARG A 106 -2.32 -12.00 12.81
CA ARG A 106 -1.91 -12.83 13.94
C ARG A 106 -2.50 -12.38 15.27
N ILE A 107 -2.84 -11.10 15.41
CA ILE A 107 -3.52 -10.53 16.58
C ILE A 107 -5.03 -10.74 16.44
N PHE A 108 -5.61 -10.35 15.31
CA PHE A 108 -7.06 -10.34 15.09
C PHE A 108 -7.67 -11.74 14.93
N LYS A 109 -6.90 -12.78 14.62
CA LYS A 109 -7.41 -14.17 14.66
C LYS A 109 -7.99 -14.57 16.02
N TYR A 110 -7.64 -13.87 17.11
CA TYR A 110 -8.16 -14.08 18.45
C TYR A 110 -9.42 -13.24 18.76
N GLY A 111 -9.91 -12.54 17.76
CA GLY A 111 -11.15 -11.77 17.80
C GLY A 111 -12.33 -12.60 18.29
N LYS A 112 -13.28 -11.91 18.95
CA LYS A 112 -14.46 -12.52 19.57
C LYS A 112 -15.77 -12.07 18.92
N SER A 113 -15.71 -11.20 17.92
CA SER A 113 -16.90 -10.76 17.18
C SER A 113 -17.51 -11.89 16.40
N ASN A 114 -18.78 -11.74 16.05
CA ASN A 114 -19.49 -12.69 15.20
C ASN A 114 -19.00 -12.68 13.75
N LYS A 115 -18.25 -11.63 13.35
CA LYS A 115 -17.71 -11.48 12.01
C LYS A 115 -16.27 -10.98 12.03
N LYS A 116 -15.34 -11.86 11.66
CA LYS A 116 -13.91 -11.56 11.51
C LYS A 116 -13.54 -11.52 10.04
N ILE A 117 -13.01 -10.41 9.61
CA ILE A 117 -12.63 -10.17 8.22
C ILE A 117 -11.12 -9.95 8.15
N VAL A 118 -10.48 -10.50 7.14
CA VAL A 118 -9.12 -10.13 6.77
C VAL A 118 -9.12 -9.49 5.39
N TRP A 119 -8.39 -8.40 5.23
CA TRP A 119 -8.20 -7.72 3.96
C TRP A 119 -6.76 -7.91 3.50
N VAL A 120 -6.58 -8.45 2.29
CA VAL A 120 -5.29 -8.80 1.70
C VAL A 120 -4.96 -7.78 0.62
N HIS A 121 -3.91 -6.99 0.84
CA HIS A 121 -3.51 -5.89 -0.03
C HIS A 121 -2.32 -6.21 -0.93
N ASN A 122 -1.54 -7.26 -0.62
CA ASN A 122 -0.34 -7.61 -1.37
C ASN A 122 -0.41 -9.02 -1.93
N ASP A 123 0.37 -9.29 -2.98
CA ASP A 123 0.63 -10.64 -3.47
C ASP A 123 1.51 -11.40 -2.47
N ILE A 124 0.89 -12.20 -1.62
CA ILE A 124 1.54 -12.92 -0.52
C ILE A 124 2.65 -13.84 -1.05
N ALA A 125 2.45 -14.47 -2.20
CA ALA A 125 3.43 -15.35 -2.81
C ALA A 125 4.72 -14.59 -3.12
N LYS A 126 4.60 -13.48 -3.81
CA LYS A 126 5.73 -12.67 -4.24
C LYS A 126 6.41 -11.93 -3.09
N VAL A 127 5.63 -11.52 -2.07
CA VAL A 127 6.20 -10.87 -0.87
C VAL A 127 7.08 -11.81 -0.05
N PHE A 128 6.73 -13.09 0.06
CA PHE A 128 7.50 -14.05 0.87
C PHE A 128 8.61 -14.75 0.08
N GLY A 129 8.48 -14.87 -1.24
CA GLY A 129 9.39 -15.62 -2.08
C GLY A 129 9.28 -17.15 -1.88
N ASP A 130 10.23 -17.92 -2.43
CA ASP A 130 10.14 -19.38 -2.55
C ASP A 130 11.10 -20.17 -1.63
N ASN A 131 11.82 -19.49 -0.73
CA ASN A 131 12.78 -20.19 0.12
C ASN A 131 12.08 -21.01 1.24
N PHE A 132 12.84 -21.91 1.88
CA PHE A 132 12.30 -22.80 2.92
C PHE A 132 11.62 -22.06 4.08
N LYS A 133 12.18 -20.90 4.50
CA LYS A 133 11.59 -20.08 5.56
C LYS A 133 10.26 -19.48 5.12
N ALA A 134 10.13 -19.08 3.85
CA ALA A 134 8.89 -18.61 3.27
C ALA A 134 7.82 -19.71 3.29
N LYS A 135 8.14 -20.92 2.85
CA LYS A 135 7.21 -22.07 2.87
C LYS A 135 6.69 -22.37 4.28
N LEU A 136 7.57 -22.33 5.30
CA LEU A 136 7.15 -22.53 6.69
C LEU A 136 6.21 -21.42 7.17
N LYS A 137 6.51 -20.17 6.80
CA LYS A 137 5.69 -18.98 7.14
C LYS A 137 4.31 -19.05 6.49
N LEU A 138 4.24 -19.42 5.21
CA LEU A 138 2.99 -19.64 4.49
C LEU A 138 2.13 -20.71 5.15
N LYS A 139 2.74 -21.83 5.59
CA LYS A 139 2.03 -22.91 6.32
C LYS A 139 1.44 -22.43 7.67
N VAL A 140 2.14 -21.54 8.37
CA VAL A 140 1.63 -20.92 9.61
C VAL A 140 0.49 -19.95 9.28
N ASP A 141 0.66 -19.11 8.28
CA ASP A 141 -0.32 -18.09 7.90
C ASP A 141 -1.61 -18.72 7.36
N LYS A 142 -1.55 -19.87 6.66
CA LYS A 142 -2.72 -20.66 6.28
C LYS A 142 -3.65 -20.97 7.46
N LYS A 143 -3.09 -21.47 8.59
CA LYS A 143 -3.86 -21.72 9.83
C LYS A 143 -4.43 -20.45 10.43
N ILE A 144 -3.88 -19.29 10.12
CA ILE A 144 -4.37 -18.00 10.57
C ILE A 144 -5.57 -17.58 9.71
N TYR A 145 -5.44 -17.62 8.38
CA TYR A 145 -6.52 -17.26 7.46
C TYR A 145 -7.76 -18.14 7.64
N SER A 146 -7.61 -19.42 7.97
CA SER A 146 -8.75 -20.31 8.24
C SER A 146 -9.63 -19.85 9.41
N LYS A 147 -9.14 -18.96 10.31
CA LYS A 147 -9.88 -18.43 11.47
C LYS A 147 -10.75 -17.22 11.14
N TYR A 148 -10.70 -16.72 9.91
CA TYR A 148 -11.52 -15.62 9.44
C TYR A 148 -12.79 -16.12 8.74
N ASP A 149 -13.86 -15.34 8.87
CA ASP A 149 -15.14 -15.64 8.26
C ASP A 149 -15.22 -15.13 6.82
N LYS A 150 -14.48 -14.04 6.52
CA LYS A 150 -14.32 -13.46 5.19
C LYS A 150 -12.87 -13.09 4.93
N ILE A 151 -12.43 -13.27 3.66
CA ILE A 151 -11.12 -12.87 3.14
C ILE A 151 -11.40 -11.95 1.95
N ILE A 152 -11.05 -10.68 2.10
CA ILE A 152 -11.25 -9.67 1.06
C ILE A 152 -9.95 -9.46 0.30
N PHE A 153 -10.03 -9.46 -1.01
CA PHE A 153 -8.92 -9.18 -1.92
C PHE A 153 -9.14 -7.87 -2.66
N VAL A 154 -8.08 -7.15 -2.91
CA VAL A 154 -8.13 -5.84 -3.60
C VAL A 154 -8.15 -5.95 -5.12
N SER A 155 -7.95 -7.16 -5.66
CA SER A 155 -7.99 -7.45 -7.10
C SER A 155 -8.23 -8.94 -7.34
N LYS A 156 -8.70 -9.30 -8.52
CA LYS A 156 -8.88 -10.70 -8.92
C LYS A 156 -7.54 -11.43 -9.06
N ASP A 157 -6.51 -10.73 -9.50
CA ASP A 157 -5.15 -11.28 -9.59
C ASP A 157 -4.58 -11.60 -8.19
N ASN A 158 -4.88 -10.73 -7.20
CA ASN A 158 -4.51 -10.95 -5.81
C ASN A 158 -5.22 -12.18 -5.21
N GLU A 159 -6.53 -12.35 -5.45
CA GLU A 159 -7.31 -13.54 -5.09
C GLU A 159 -6.72 -14.81 -5.74
N ASN A 160 -6.47 -14.77 -7.05
CA ASN A 160 -5.91 -15.90 -7.78
C ASN A 160 -4.52 -16.30 -7.25
N SER A 161 -3.68 -15.32 -6.92
CA SER A 161 -2.35 -15.56 -6.32
C SER A 161 -2.46 -16.21 -4.94
N PHE A 162 -3.39 -15.76 -4.11
CA PHE A 162 -3.69 -16.33 -2.81
C PHE A 162 -4.16 -17.79 -2.94
N ASN A 163 -5.07 -18.07 -3.88
CA ASN A 163 -5.65 -19.39 -4.10
C ASN A 163 -4.64 -20.43 -4.57
N ARG A 164 -3.61 -20.03 -5.33
CA ARG A 164 -2.50 -20.94 -5.70
C ARG A 164 -1.77 -21.49 -4.49
N ILE A 165 -1.74 -20.76 -3.36
CA ILE A 165 -1.01 -21.14 -2.15
C ILE A 165 -1.91 -21.81 -1.12
N TYR A 166 -3.17 -21.34 -1.02
CA TYR A 166 -4.05 -21.63 0.11
C TYR A 166 -5.36 -22.31 -0.32
N SER A 167 -5.43 -22.91 -1.51
CA SER A 167 -6.63 -23.60 -2.04
C SER A 167 -7.22 -24.66 -1.10
N ASP A 168 -6.41 -25.19 -0.18
CA ASP A 168 -6.79 -26.20 0.79
C ASP A 168 -7.28 -25.63 2.15
N ILE A 169 -7.54 -24.32 2.24
CA ILE A 169 -8.30 -23.75 3.36
C ILE A 169 -9.76 -24.20 3.27
N PRO A 170 -10.34 -24.80 4.35
CA PRO A 170 -11.71 -25.26 4.32
C PRO A 170 -12.70 -24.14 3.96
N ASN A 171 -13.60 -24.44 3.01
CA ASN A 171 -14.65 -23.53 2.52
C ASN A 171 -14.10 -22.18 1.99
N LEU A 172 -12.89 -22.18 1.43
CA LEU A 172 -12.24 -20.95 0.97
C LEU A 172 -13.15 -20.16 0.02
N GLY A 173 -13.66 -20.76 -1.04
CA GLY A 173 -14.49 -20.07 -2.04
C GLY A 173 -15.76 -19.41 -1.49
N GLN A 174 -16.27 -19.86 -0.31
CA GLN A 174 -17.40 -19.20 0.35
C GLN A 174 -16.98 -18.00 1.20
N LYS A 175 -15.69 -17.89 1.52
CA LYS A 175 -15.12 -16.83 2.35
C LYS A 175 -14.56 -15.69 1.53
N GLU A 176 -14.25 -15.92 0.27
CA GLU A 176 -13.58 -14.98 -0.62
C GLU A 176 -14.52 -13.95 -1.19
N GLU A 177 -13.99 -12.75 -1.34
CA GLU A 177 -14.68 -11.65 -2.00
C GLU A 177 -13.63 -10.65 -2.54
N VAL A 178 -13.81 -10.19 -3.77
CA VAL A 178 -12.99 -9.13 -4.35
C VAL A 178 -13.70 -7.80 -4.16
N ILE A 179 -13.09 -6.89 -3.40
CA ILE A 179 -13.56 -5.52 -3.21
C ILE A 179 -12.43 -4.58 -3.60
N TYR A 180 -12.60 -3.90 -4.73
CA TYR A 180 -11.65 -2.90 -5.17
C TYR A 180 -11.54 -1.74 -4.18
N ASN A 181 -10.35 -1.17 -4.07
CA ASN A 181 -10.09 -0.13 -3.10
C ASN A 181 -10.97 1.11 -3.36
N TYR A 182 -11.55 1.63 -2.29
CA TYR A 182 -12.21 2.93 -2.34
C TYR A 182 -11.17 4.04 -2.56
N ILE A 183 -11.53 4.99 -3.41
CA ILE A 183 -10.71 6.16 -3.68
C ILE A 183 -11.56 7.43 -3.64
N ASP A 184 -11.12 8.41 -2.88
CA ASP A 184 -11.78 9.70 -2.77
C ASP A 184 -11.36 10.60 -3.94
N LYS A 185 -12.18 10.59 -4.99
CA LYS A 185 -11.95 11.37 -6.21
C LYS A 185 -11.93 12.88 -5.96
N ASP A 186 -12.86 13.37 -5.15
CA ASP A 186 -13.00 14.82 -4.91
C ASP A 186 -11.79 15.35 -4.15
N ARG A 187 -11.31 14.61 -3.17
CA ARG A 187 -10.08 14.93 -2.43
C ARG A 187 -8.85 14.98 -3.35
N ILE A 188 -8.72 14.05 -4.29
CA ILE A 188 -7.59 14.02 -5.23
C ILE A 188 -7.64 15.25 -6.15
N ILE A 189 -8.81 15.54 -6.70
CA ILE A 189 -9.01 16.71 -7.58
C ILE A 189 -8.70 17.99 -6.82
N GLU A 190 -9.20 18.13 -5.58
CA GLU A 190 -8.95 19.32 -4.77
C GLU A 190 -7.48 19.50 -4.44
N LYS A 191 -6.83 18.44 -3.93
CA LYS A 191 -5.39 18.47 -3.63
C LYS A 191 -4.51 18.69 -4.87
N SER A 192 -4.99 18.35 -6.07
CA SER A 192 -4.26 18.57 -7.32
C SER A 192 -4.20 20.03 -7.78
N LYS A 193 -5.00 20.92 -7.16
CA LYS A 193 -5.02 22.36 -7.48
C LYS A 193 -3.88 23.12 -6.78
N ALA A 194 -3.21 22.53 -5.82
CA ALA A 194 -2.12 23.17 -5.11
C ALA A 194 -0.98 23.56 -6.08
N GLU A 195 -0.39 24.71 -5.85
CA GLU A 195 0.72 25.21 -6.65
C GLU A 195 2.00 24.41 -6.41
N ILE A 196 2.77 24.22 -7.48
CA ILE A 196 4.15 23.68 -7.45
C ILE A 196 5.06 24.65 -8.23
N GLY A 197 6.31 24.75 -7.83
CA GLY A 197 7.31 25.55 -8.54
C GLY A 197 7.45 25.14 -10.01
N GLN A 198 7.74 26.09 -10.89
CA GLN A 198 7.88 25.82 -12.34
C GLN A 198 9.11 24.97 -12.65
N GLU A 199 10.16 25.07 -11.83
CA GLU A 199 11.41 24.33 -11.94
C GLU A 199 11.26 22.81 -11.77
N TYR A 200 10.12 22.33 -11.26
CA TYR A 200 9.94 20.91 -11.00
C TYR A 200 9.51 20.09 -12.22
N ILE A 201 8.68 20.62 -13.09
CA ILE A 201 8.23 19.95 -14.32
C ILE A 201 8.20 20.95 -15.47
N ASP A 202 9.10 20.80 -16.41
CA ASP A 202 9.14 21.62 -17.64
C ASP A 202 8.00 21.19 -18.58
N LYS A 203 7.16 22.15 -18.96
CA LYS A 203 6.02 21.91 -19.86
C LYS A 203 6.42 21.84 -21.35
N ASN A 204 7.61 22.28 -21.70
CA ASN A 204 8.09 22.26 -23.08
C ASN A 204 8.70 20.92 -23.48
N ILE A 205 8.97 20.05 -22.49
CA ILE A 205 9.56 18.72 -22.71
C ILE A 205 8.56 17.68 -22.20
N THR A 206 8.30 16.64 -23.00
CA THR A 206 7.45 15.52 -22.58
C THR A 206 7.88 15.00 -21.21
N SER A 207 6.93 14.91 -20.31
CA SER A 207 7.17 14.56 -18.91
C SER A 207 6.47 13.27 -18.52
N ILE A 208 7.22 12.39 -17.88
CA ILE A 208 6.72 11.12 -17.32
C ILE A 208 6.92 11.18 -15.81
N ILE A 209 5.88 10.87 -15.05
CA ILE A 209 5.97 10.83 -13.58
C ILE A 209 5.65 9.44 -13.04
N THR A 210 6.30 9.07 -11.94
CA THR A 210 5.92 7.94 -11.10
C THR A 210 5.89 8.33 -9.64
N VAL A 211 4.98 7.74 -8.88
CA VAL A 211 4.86 7.93 -7.43
C VAL A 211 4.93 6.55 -6.78
N ALA A 212 6.06 6.25 -6.13
CA ALA A 212 6.30 4.92 -5.60
C ALA A 212 7.34 4.94 -4.46
N ARG A 213 7.28 3.95 -3.56
CA ARG A 213 8.40 3.68 -2.65
C ARG A 213 9.61 3.23 -3.46
N LEU A 214 10.80 3.68 -3.10
CA LEU A 214 12.05 3.26 -3.75
C LEU A 214 12.50 1.90 -3.18
N VAL A 215 11.83 0.84 -3.65
CA VAL A 215 12.08 -0.56 -3.29
C VAL A 215 12.17 -1.40 -4.56
N GLU A 216 12.84 -2.54 -4.49
CA GLU A 216 13.04 -3.45 -5.62
C GLU A 216 11.75 -3.82 -6.37
N GLN A 217 10.64 -3.98 -5.63
CA GLN A 217 9.31 -4.26 -6.19
C GLN A 217 8.87 -3.24 -7.24
N LYS A 218 9.18 -1.96 -7.04
CA LYS A 218 8.72 -0.85 -7.90
C LYS A 218 9.57 -0.68 -9.16
N ALA A 219 10.69 -1.38 -9.24
CA ALA A 219 11.55 -1.48 -10.42
C ALA A 219 11.90 -0.12 -11.07
N ILE A 220 12.26 0.88 -10.24
CA ILE A 220 12.69 2.20 -10.75
C ILE A 220 13.99 2.07 -11.54
N ASP A 221 14.86 1.11 -11.18
CA ASP A 221 16.04 0.70 -11.94
C ASP A 221 15.72 0.37 -13.42
N ARG A 222 14.62 -0.36 -13.64
CA ARG A 222 14.11 -0.66 -15.00
C ARG A 222 13.67 0.61 -15.71
N LEU A 223 13.00 1.52 -15.03
CA LEU A 223 12.56 2.80 -15.61
C LEU A 223 13.76 3.65 -16.03
N ILE A 224 14.84 3.68 -15.24
CA ILE A 224 16.10 4.36 -15.59
C ILE A 224 16.71 3.77 -16.86
N ASN A 225 16.77 2.43 -16.97
CA ASN A 225 17.34 1.76 -18.14
C ASN A 225 16.51 2.02 -19.42
N VAL A 226 15.17 2.00 -19.32
CA VAL A 226 14.29 2.33 -20.45
C VAL A 226 14.47 3.79 -20.86
N HIS A 227 14.53 4.70 -19.88
CA HIS A 227 14.79 6.12 -20.13
C HIS A 227 16.11 6.34 -20.90
N LYS A 228 17.20 5.73 -20.43
CA LYS A 228 18.51 5.85 -21.10
C LYS A 228 18.44 5.43 -22.57
N ARG A 229 17.79 4.29 -22.85
CA ARG A 229 17.63 3.83 -24.25
C ARG A 229 16.87 4.84 -25.10
N LEU A 230 15.75 5.37 -24.58
CA LEU A 230 14.96 6.36 -25.33
C LEU A 230 15.73 7.65 -25.58
N ILE A 231 16.56 8.11 -24.63
CA ILE A 231 17.43 9.28 -24.80
C ILE A 231 18.49 8.99 -25.87
N ASP A 232 19.10 7.79 -25.87
CA ASP A 232 20.10 7.39 -26.88
C ASP A 232 19.47 7.29 -28.30
N ASP A 233 18.19 6.92 -28.37
CA ASP A 233 17.41 6.91 -29.63
C ASP A 233 16.92 8.31 -30.05
N GLY A 234 17.33 9.37 -29.33
CA GLY A 234 16.99 10.77 -29.65
C GLY A 234 15.59 11.21 -29.19
N ILE A 235 14.88 10.40 -28.38
CA ILE A 235 13.54 10.73 -27.88
C ILE A 235 13.70 11.54 -26.58
N MET A 236 13.60 12.88 -26.72
CA MET A 236 13.77 13.80 -25.60
C MET A 236 12.55 13.81 -24.67
N HIS A 237 12.77 13.49 -23.41
CA HIS A 237 11.75 13.51 -22.37
C HIS A 237 12.38 13.55 -20.96
N ASN A 238 11.62 14.00 -19.99
CA ASN A 238 12.03 14.01 -18.57
C ASN A 238 11.23 12.99 -17.76
N ILE A 239 11.92 12.35 -16.81
CA ILE A 239 11.28 11.47 -15.82
C ILE A 239 11.41 12.05 -14.42
N TYR A 240 10.29 12.07 -13.71
CA TYR A 240 10.19 12.54 -12.33
C TYR A 240 9.70 11.42 -11.43
N VAL A 241 10.46 11.12 -10.37
CA VAL A 241 10.14 10.07 -9.42
C VAL A 241 9.86 10.69 -8.05
N ILE A 242 8.61 10.60 -7.59
CA ILE A 242 8.22 11.01 -6.24
C ILE A 242 8.20 9.80 -5.33
N GLY A 243 9.02 9.83 -4.29
CA GLY A 243 9.09 8.77 -3.29
C GLY A 243 10.42 8.74 -2.56
N ASP A 244 10.52 7.78 -1.62
CA ASP A 244 11.72 7.51 -0.85
C ASP A 244 11.79 6.01 -0.53
N GLY A 245 12.96 5.52 -0.16
CA GLY A 245 13.12 4.10 0.19
C GLY A 245 14.58 3.65 0.19
N PRO A 246 14.81 2.39 0.58
CA PRO A 246 16.17 1.83 0.73
C PRO A 246 16.99 1.80 -0.56
N GLU A 247 16.34 1.77 -1.74
CA GLU A 247 17.04 1.75 -3.04
C GLU A 247 17.51 3.13 -3.52
N LYS A 248 17.25 4.20 -2.76
CA LYS A 248 17.54 5.58 -3.18
C LYS A 248 18.99 5.78 -3.62
N GLU A 249 19.94 5.32 -2.81
CA GLU A 249 21.37 5.46 -3.08
C GLU A 249 21.78 4.67 -4.34
N ASN A 250 21.32 3.43 -4.47
CA ASN A 250 21.57 2.59 -5.65
C ASN A 250 21.04 3.25 -6.93
N LEU A 251 19.82 3.79 -6.87
CA LEU A 251 19.20 4.46 -8.02
C LEU A 251 19.93 5.76 -8.37
N GLN A 252 20.40 6.53 -7.39
CA GLN A 252 21.21 7.73 -7.63
C GLN A 252 22.54 7.39 -8.32
N ASN A 253 23.19 6.31 -7.91
CA ASN A 253 24.42 5.84 -8.54
C ASN A 253 24.15 5.40 -9.99
N GLN A 254 23.11 4.63 -10.24
CA GLN A 254 22.72 4.20 -11.59
C GLN A 254 22.43 5.39 -12.53
N ILE A 255 21.70 6.42 -12.04
CA ILE A 255 21.42 7.64 -12.80
C ILE A 255 22.73 8.33 -13.24
N LYS A 256 23.71 8.45 -12.32
CA LYS A 256 25.01 9.04 -12.60
C LYS A 256 25.83 8.21 -13.58
N GLU A 257 25.91 6.90 -13.38
CA GLU A 257 26.64 5.98 -14.24
C GLU A 257 26.12 6.03 -15.71
N LEU A 258 24.81 6.16 -15.87
CA LEU A 258 24.16 6.27 -17.17
C LEU A 258 24.13 7.70 -17.74
N LYS A 259 24.62 8.69 -16.98
CA LYS A 259 24.70 10.11 -17.37
C LYS A 259 23.34 10.68 -17.80
N VAL A 260 22.30 10.43 -16.98
CA VAL A 260 20.93 10.91 -17.23
C VAL A 260 20.42 11.83 -16.12
N GLU A 261 21.31 12.41 -15.30
CA GLU A 261 20.94 13.25 -14.15
C GLU A 261 20.11 14.47 -14.57
N ASP A 262 20.32 14.97 -15.77
CA ASP A 262 19.60 16.15 -16.26
C ASP A 262 18.14 15.87 -16.60
N THR A 263 17.83 14.66 -17.01
CA THR A 263 16.51 14.25 -17.52
C THR A 263 15.78 13.23 -16.64
N PHE A 264 16.46 12.63 -15.63
CA PHE A 264 15.86 11.71 -14.67
C PHE A 264 16.01 12.25 -13.23
N LYS A 265 14.92 12.67 -12.61
CA LYS A 265 14.92 13.37 -11.31
C LYS A 265 14.27 12.54 -10.20
N LEU A 266 15.04 12.19 -9.16
CA LEU A 266 14.50 11.69 -7.90
C LEU A 266 14.09 12.88 -7.02
N MET A 267 12.79 13.17 -6.97
CA MET A 267 12.24 14.36 -6.31
C MET A 267 12.09 14.20 -4.78
N GLY A 268 12.37 13.00 -4.25
CA GLY A 268 12.13 12.68 -2.85
C GLY A 268 10.64 12.56 -2.53
N LYS A 269 10.35 12.36 -1.23
CA LYS A 269 8.99 12.21 -0.72
C LYS A 269 8.22 13.53 -0.79
N ARG A 270 6.96 13.47 -1.23
CA ARG A 270 6.03 14.61 -1.20
C ARG A 270 4.77 14.20 -0.43
N GLU A 271 4.26 15.05 0.46
CA GLU A 271 2.99 14.82 1.16
C GLU A 271 1.80 14.87 0.21
N ASN A 272 1.85 15.76 -0.77
CA ASN A 272 0.85 15.90 -1.81
C ASN A 272 1.48 15.70 -3.20
N PRO A 273 1.40 14.51 -3.80
CA PRO A 273 1.95 14.25 -5.13
C PRO A 273 1.03 14.69 -6.27
N TYR A 274 -0.24 14.96 -6.01
CA TYR A 274 -1.27 15.16 -7.04
C TYR A 274 -1.03 16.36 -7.97
N PRO A 275 -0.52 17.53 -7.53
CA PRO A 275 -0.22 18.62 -8.44
C PRO A 275 0.87 18.24 -9.44
N TYR A 276 1.85 17.45 -9.03
CA TYR A 276 2.92 16.96 -9.91
C TYR A 276 2.38 15.96 -10.92
N ILE A 277 1.54 15.00 -10.48
CA ILE A 277 0.87 14.05 -11.39
C ILE A 277 0.03 14.81 -12.41
N LYS A 278 -0.76 15.79 -11.97
CA LYS A 278 -1.62 16.61 -12.84
C LYS A 278 -0.81 17.35 -13.89
N ARG A 279 0.39 17.81 -13.58
CA ARG A 279 1.24 18.59 -14.47
C ARG A 279 1.97 17.74 -15.52
N ALA A 280 2.29 16.49 -15.19
CA ALA A 280 2.98 15.57 -16.10
C ALA A 280 2.06 15.12 -17.25
N ASP A 281 2.66 14.68 -18.37
CA ASP A 281 1.94 14.16 -19.54
C ASP A 281 1.56 12.69 -19.35
N TYR A 282 2.49 11.90 -18.82
CA TYR A 282 2.34 10.46 -18.63
C TYR A 282 2.57 10.08 -17.16
N PHE A 283 1.88 9.04 -16.74
CA PHE A 283 2.14 8.35 -15.48
C PHE A 283 2.69 6.95 -15.77
N ALA A 284 3.83 6.58 -15.20
CA ALA A 284 4.45 5.27 -15.40
C ALA A 284 4.51 4.46 -14.09
N LEU A 285 4.20 3.15 -14.17
CA LEU A 285 4.37 2.21 -13.06
C LEU A 285 4.91 0.86 -13.60
N LEU A 286 6.24 0.68 -13.57
CA LEU A 286 6.91 -0.51 -14.13
C LEU A 286 7.20 -1.59 -13.08
N SER A 287 6.37 -1.70 -12.05
CA SER A 287 6.54 -2.62 -10.93
C SER A 287 6.70 -4.07 -11.38
N LYS A 288 7.50 -4.85 -10.64
CA LYS A 288 7.63 -6.31 -10.82
C LYS A 288 6.33 -7.03 -10.45
N PHE A 289 5.63 -6.54 -9.43
CA PHE A 289 4.32 -7.02 -8.99
C PHE A 289 3.58 -5.95 -8.18
N GLU A 290 2.25 -6.03 -8.15
CA GLU A 290 1.34 -5.17 -7.40
C GLU A 290 0.24 -5.99 -6.73
N GLY A 291 -0.39 -5.45 -5.70
CA GLY A 291 -1.67 -5.94 -5.21
C GLY A 291 -2.83 -5.39 -6.06
N TYR A 292 -2.80 -4.07 -6.31
CA TYR A 292 -3.76 -3.38 -7.19
C TYR A 292 -3.12 -2.18 -7.91
N GLY A 293 -2.33 -1.36 -7.20
CA GLY A 293 -1.70 -0.17 -7.76
C GLY A 293 -2.57 1.09 -7.67
N MET A 294 -2.98 1.48 -6.46
CA MET A 294 -3.82 2.67 -6.19
C MET A 294 -3.41 3.94 -6.93
N VAL A 295 -2.11 4.16 -7.08
CA VAL A 295 -1.56 5.33 -7.79
C VAL A 295 -2.00 5.41 -9.26
N ILE A 296 -2.44 4.30 -9.84
CA ILE A 296 -2.99 4.25 -11.21
C ILE A 296 -4.37 4.91 -11.23
N ASP A 297 -5.24 4.60 -10.28
CA ASP A 297 -6.55 5.27 -10.18
C ASP A 297 -6.39 6.76 -9.88
N GLU A 298 -5.41 7.13 -9.06
CA GLU A 298 -5.07 8.53 -8.83
C GLU A 298 -4.65 9.23 -10.14
N ALA A 299 -3.83 8.58 -10.97
CA ALA A 299 -3.44 9.09 -12.27
C ALA A 299 -4.60 9.17 -13.26
N LYS A 300 -5.52 8.18 -13.27
CA LYS A 300 -6.76 8.20 -14.08
C LYS A 300 -7.67 9.36 -13.70
N ILE A 301 -7.90 9.58 -12.40
CA ILE A 301 -8.69 10.70 -11.90
C ILE A 301 -8.12 12.03 -12.39
N LEU A 302 -6.80 12.12 -12.52
CA LEU A 302 -6.10 13.31 -13.02
C LEU A 302 -5.89 13.29 -14.56
N ASN A 303 -6.59 12.40 -15.29
CA ASN A 303 -6.60 12.28 -16.76
C ASN A 303 -5.19 12.06 -17.35
N LYS A 304 -4.37 11.19 -16.76
CA LYS A 304 -3.02 10.89 -17.27
C LYS A 304 -3.03 9.69 -18.21
N LYS A 305 -2.24 9.75 -19.27
CA LYS A 305 -1.88 8.59 -20.08
C LYS A 305 -1.02 7.66 -19.22
N ILE A 306 -1.33 6.35 -19.21
CA ILE A 306 -0.75 5.42 -18.23
C ILE A 306 0.12 4.39 -18.94
N ILE A 307 1.35 4.21 -18.43
CA ILE A 307 2.32 3.20 -18.87
C ILE A 307 2.53 2.23 -17.70
N ILE A 308 2.21 0.97 -17.90
CA ILE A 308 2.35 -0.08 -16.86
C ILE A 308 2.99 -1.35 -17.40
N THR A 309 3.53 -2.16 -16.50
CA THR A 309 3.88 -3.56 -16.76
C THR A 309 2.67 -4.47 -16.58
N ASP A 310 2.71 -5.66 -17.20
CA ASP A 310 1.66 -6.68 -17.04
C ASP A 310 1.71 -7.32 -15.63
N THR A 311 1.05 -6.65 -14.70
CA THR A 311 0.89 -7.06 -13.28
C THR A 311 -0.58 -6.91 -12.88
N ALA A 312 -0.93 -7.16 -11.61
CA ALA A 312 -2.28 -6.87 -11.08
C ALA A 312 -2.71 -5.41 -11.32
N ALA A 313 -1.78 -4.49 -11.55
CA ALA A 313 -2.02 -3.10 -11.91
C ALA A 313 -2.86 -2.95 -13.19
N LYS A 314 -2.88 -3.95 -14.09
CA LYS A 314 -3.73 -3.96 -15.29
C LYS A 314 -5.23 -3.95 -14.96
N GLU A 315 -5.63 -4.47 -13.81
CA GLU A 315 -7.03 -4.41 -13.38
C GLU A 315 -7.48 -2.96 -13.13
N ALA A 316 -6.58 -2.10 -12.64
CA ALA A 316 -6.86 -0.70 -12.43
C ALA A 316 -7.02 0.10 -13.75
N VAL A 317 -6.44 -0.35 -14.87
CA VAL A 317 -6.60 0.33 -16.18
C VAL A 317 -7.73 -0.27 -17.02
N LYS A 318 -8.36 -1.36 -16.62
CA LYS A 318 -9.42 -2.01 -17.37
C LYS A 318 -10.58 -1.03 -17.62
N GLY A 319 -10.91 -0.83 -18.90
CA GLY A 319 -11.96 0.10 -19.33
C GLY A 319 -11.53 1.58 -19.38
N TYR A 320 -10.24 1.90 -19.23
CA TYR A 320 -9.70 3.25 -19.34
C TYR A 320 -9.00 3.53 -20.69
N LEU A 321 -8.79 2.50 -21.49
CA LEU A 321 -8.17 2.57 -22.82
C LEU A 321 -9.19 2.98 -23.86
#